data_d99eee3700f743319089ed669c93ad76
#
_entry.id   d99eee3700f743319089ed669c93ad76
#
_cell.length_a   1.000
_cell.length_b   1.000
_cell.length_c   1.000
_cell.angle_alpha   90.00
_cell.angle_beta   90.00
_cell.angle_gamma   90.00
#
_symmetry.space_group_name_H-M   'P 1'
#
loop_
_entity.id
_entity.type
_entity.pdbx_description
1 polymer ?
#
loop_
_entity_poly.entity_id
_entity_poly.type
_entity_poly.pdbx_seq_one_letter_code
_entity_poly.pdbx_strand_id
1 'polypeptide(L)'
;MKARVALVNPPYPSEAAQSVFLPLGIGYLAAVLEKEGYSVDVVDCQTKKYTPQSLEEKFRSLNPDIVGVTSATVTYLPALEVLKSAKAAVPKALTLMGGPHVSVLDQQALSDSPDLDVVVRGEGEQTVLELARFVSEQGMMFGLSAIQGITYRSNNQTFSTTDRAFLPDIDNLPHPAHHHFDTNMYKLFGVNYMPIITSRGCPSACTFCLASKMCGHNFRGRSPAKVVDELEWLRDEFGAGAFAFYDDTFTYDLQRAYAICDEMQKRKINLPWDCRTRVDRVSRELLAKLKAPNCQLIHFGVESGSQEMLKLMRKGTTVELNAQAIQWAKEAGISVAVSLVIGYPTETPEMLEQTIEFLYKTKPDYVYMCEAVPYPGTELAYFIKELGLEVDANWNQYREETQIFKNTLLPLEKLEEVKKEFFDNYFSYSYFLRKKVKRDFYSQIMARAALNHRIWNNKTLRWGFKKLSKLRTPKKSKGGYSTSEQDQQT
;
A
#
# COMPACT_ATOMS: atom_id res chain seq x y z
N MET A 1 -21.83 18.15 -21.50
CA MET A 1 -21.94 16.72 -21.08
C MET A 1 -20.87 16.51 -20.02
N LYS A 2 -21.14 15.75 -18.96
CA LYS A 2 -20.10 15.45 -17.95
C LYS A 2 -19.01 14.57 -18.56
N ALA A 3 -17.75 14.84 -18.21
CA ALA A 3 -16.60 14.08 -18.68
C ALA A 3 -16.68 12.62 -18.21
N ARG A 4 -16.22 11.69 -19.04
CA ARG A 4 -15.99 10.28 -18.69
C ARG A 4 -14.57 10.13 -18.17
N VAL A 5 -14.41 9.48 -17.04
CA VAL A 5 -13.13 9.36 -16.35
C VAL A 5 -12.73 7.89 -16.25
N ALA A 6 -11.53 7.56 -16.72
CA ALA A 6 -10.90 6.27 -16.46
C ALA A 6 -9.78 6.44 -15.42
N LEU A 7 -9.90 5.76 -14.28
CA LEU A 7 -8.88 5.72 -13.23
C LEU A 7 -8.11 4.40 -13.31
N VAL A 8 -6.80 4.46 -13.28
CA VAL A 8 -5.94 3.29 -13.52
C VAL A 8 -5.03 3.01 -12.34
N ASN A 9 -5.08 1.76 -11.86
CA ASN A 9 -4.09 1.18 -10.98
C ASN A 9 -3.04 0.47 -11.84
N PRO A 10 -1.81 1.00 -11.98
CA PRO A 10 -0.80 0.45 -12.89
C PRO A 10 -0.31 -0.92 -12.40
N PRO A 11 0.29 -1.74 -13.28
CA PRO A 11 0.82 -3.03 -12.88
C PRO A 11 2.01 -2.87 -11.92
N TYR A 12 2.13 -3.81 -10.99
CA TYR A 12 3.31 -3.92 -10.15
C TYR A 12 4.41 -4.66 -10.90
N PRO A 13 5.69 -4.21 -10.86
CA PRO A 13 6.75 -4.80 -11.70
C PRO A 13 7.19 -6.21 -11.27
N SER A 14 6.73 -6.72 -10.14
CA SER A 14 7.11 -8.04 -9.61
C SER A 14 5.89 -8.93 -9.39
N GLU A 15 5.92 -10.17 -9.91
CA GLU A 15 4.90 -11.19 -9.63
C GLU A 15 4.86 -11.63 -8.15
N ALA A 16 5.97 -11.46 -7.42
CA ALA A 16 6.07 -11.85 -6.00
C ALA A 16 5.29 -10.91 -5.07
N ALA A 17 5.05 -9.69 -5.50
CA ALA A 17 4.36 -8.66 -4.74
C ALA A 17 2.96 -8.41 -5.29
N GLN A 18 2.18 -9.47 -5.53
CA GLN A 18 0.75 -9.26 -5.79
C GLN A 18 0.16 -8.53 -4.58
N SER A 19 -0.28 -7.29 -4.82
CA SER A 19 -0.99 -6.51 -3.82
C SER A 19 -2.20 -7.29 -3.34
N VAL A 20 -2.20 -7.66 -2.09
CA VAL A 20 -3.35 -8.30 -1.44
C VAL A 20 -4.42 -7.24 -1.12
N PHE A 21 -4.13 -5.97 -1.42
CA PHE A 21 -4.90 -4.83 -0.91
C PHE A 21 -5.51 -4.03 -2.05
N LEU A 22 -6.81 -3.81 -1.91
CA LEU A 22 -7.59 -2.96 -2.80
C LEU A 22 -7.03 -1.52 -2.77
N PRO A 23 -6.83 -0.86 -3.94
CA PRO A 23 -6.23 0.47 -4.01
C PRO A 23 -7.23 1.56 -3.59
N LEU A 24 -7.36 1.80 -2.28
CA LEU A 24 -8.33 2.71 -1.69
C LEU A 24 -8.24 4.14 -2.24
N GLY A 25 -7.02 4.63 -2.56
CA GLY A 25 -6.86 5.96 -3.13
C GLY A 25 -7.67 6.14 -4.42
N ILE A 26 -7.59 5.19 -5.33
CA ILE A 26 -8.41 5.18 -6.57
C ILE A 26 -9.90 5.02 -6.22
N GLY A 27 -10.21 4.17 -5.25
CA GLY A 27 -11.59 3.98 -4.77
C GLY A 27 -12.22 5.28 -4.25
N TYR A 28 -11.48 6.09 -3.49
CA TYR A 28 -11.95 7.41 -3.03
C TYR A 28 -12.13 8.39 -4.20
N LEU A 29 -11.19 8.44 -5.15
CA LEU A 29 -11.30 9.31 -6.32
C LEU A 29 -12.52 8.94 -7.17
N ALA A 30 -12.77 7.65 -7.39
CA ALA A 30 -13.96 7.18 -8.09
C ALA A 30 -15.24 7.59 -7.35
N ALA A 31 -15.30 7.36 -6.05
CA ALA A 31 -16.48 7.66 -5.23
C ALA A 31 -16.85 9.15 -5.20
N VAL A 32 -15.86 10.06 -5.13
CA VAL A 32 -16.14 11.50 -5.14
C VAL A 32 -16.60 11.98 -6.53
N LEU A 33 -16.05 11.42 -7.60
CA LEU A 33 -16.52 11.69 -8.96
C LEU A 33 -17.95 11.18 -9.20
N GLU A 34 -18.25 9.96 -8.79
CA GLU A 34 -19.60 9.37 -8.91
C GLU A 34 -20.64 10.14 -8.10
N LYS A 35 -20.29 10.57 -6.88
CA LYS A 35 -21.17 11.41 -6.04
C LYS A 35 -21.58 12.70 -6.75
N GLU A 36 -20.69 13.24 -7.57
CA GLU A 36 -20.98 14.41 -8.42
C GLU A 36 -21.58 14.03 -9.78
N GLY A 37 -21.91 12.75 -10.01
CA GLY A 37 -22.58 12.23 -11.19
C GLY A 37 -21.71 12.14 -12.45
N TYR A 38 -20.40 12.00 -12.32
CA TYR A 38 -19.50 11.64 -13.41
C TYR A 38 -19.57 10.15 -13.70
N SER A 39 -19.37 9.76 -14.95
CA SER A 39 -19.18 8.36 -15.34
C SER A 39 -17.71 7.99 -15.07
N VAL A 40 -17.49 6.98 -14.24
CA VAL A 40 -16.16 6.53 -13.85
C VAL A 40 -15.97 5.06 -14.20
N ASP A 41 -14.85 4.73 -14.79
CA ASP A 41 -14.37 3.37 -14.99
C ASP A 41 -13.04 3.18 -14.25
N VAL A 42 -12.84 2.05 -13.58
CA VAL A 42 -11.55 1.70 -12.97
C VAL A 42 -10.90 0.58 -13.77
N VAL A 43 -9.64 0.80 -14.16
CA VAL A 43 -8.80 -0.19 -14.85
C VAL A 43 -7.72 -0.67 -13.88
N ASP A 44 -7.92 -1.83 -13.30
CA ASP A 44 -7.00 -2.42 -12.32
C ASP A 44 -6.03 -3.39 -13.01
N CYS A 45 -4.83 -2.90 -13.33
CA CYS A 45 -3.80 -3.68 -14.01
C CYS A 45 -3.06 -4.65 -13.08
N GLN A 46 -3.28 -4.58 -11.77
CA GLN A 46 -2.68 -5.54 -10.83
C GLN A 46 -3.47 -6.85 -10.78
N THR A 47 -4.77 -6.78 -10.94
CA THR A 47 -5.65 -7.97 -10.94
C THR A 47 -5.86 -8.54 -12.35
N LYS A 48 -5.83 -7.69 -13.37
CA LYS A 48 -5.91 -8.09 -14.77
C LYS A 48 -4.60 -7.76 -15.49
N LYS A 49 -3.96 -8.77 -16.05
CA LYS A 49 -2.74 -8.58 -16.85
C LYS A 49 -3.13 -8.02 -18.22
N TYR A 50 -2.79 -6.76 -18.45
CA TYR A 50 -2.95 -6.11 -19.75
C TYR A 50 -1.60 -6.11 -20.50
N THR A 51 -1.64 -6.40 -21.79
CA THR A 51 -0.57 -6.01 -22.70
C THR A 51 -0.82 -4.57 -23.15
N PRO A 52 0.18 -3.85 -23.68
CA PRO A 52 -0.04 -2.50 -24.22
C PRO A 52 -1.21 -2.45 -25.21
N GLN A 53 -1.31 -3.43 -26.13
CA GLN A 53 -2.38 -3.52 -27.13
C GLN A 53 -3.77 -3.71 -26.49
N SER A 54 -3.89 -4.64 -25.54
CA SER A 54 -5.18 -4.88 -24.88
C SER A 54 -5.59 -3.71 -23.98
N LEU A 55 -4.64 -2.95 -23.45
CA LEU A 55 -4.89 -1.73 -22.70
C LEU A 55 -5.39 -0.60 -23.60
N GLU A 56 -4.76 -0.42 -24.78
CA GLU A 56 -5.24 0.50 -25.82
C GLU A 56 -6.66 0.16 -26.26
N GLU A 57 -6.95 -1.11 -26.55
CA GLU A 57 -8.31 -1.57 -26.90
C GLU A 57 -9.32 -1.24 -25.79
N LYS A 58 -8.92 -1.44 -24.53
CA LYS A 58 -9.75 -1.07 -23.37
C LYS A 58 -10.03 0.43 -23.36
N PHE A 59 -9.02 1.30 -23.53
CA PHE A 59 -9.23 2.74 -23.58
C PHE A 59 -10.08 3.18 -24.78
N ARG A 60 -9.89 2.60 -25.97
CA ARG A 60 -10.77 2.88 -27.12
C ARG A 60 -12.22 2.51 -26.82
N SER A 61 -12.47 1.39 -26.15
CA SER A 61 -13.83 0.95 -25.78
C SER A 61 -14.48 1.85 -24.74
N LEU A 62 -13.73 2.34 -23.76
CA LEU A 62 -14.20 3.26 -22.72
C LEU A 62 -14.39 4.68 -23.27
N ASN A 63 -13.53 5.07 -24.21
CA ASN A 63 -13.46 6.40 -24.81
C ASN A 63 -13.54 7.52 -23.74
N PRO A 64 -12.63 7.55 -22.76
CA PRO A 64 -12.65 8.52 -21.67
C PRO A 64 -12.19 9.91 -22.14
N ASP A 65 -12.69 10.94 -21.48
CA ASP A 65 -12.24 12.30 -21.65
C ASP A 65 -11.04 12.62 -20.72
N ILE A 66 -10.91 11.84 -19.65
CA ILE A 66 -9.81 11.91 -18.68
C ILE A 66 -9.29 10.51 -18.38
N VAL A 67 -7.96 10.34 -18.37
CA VAL A 67 -7.29 9.13 -17.87
C VAL A 67 -6.37 9.50 -16.72
N GLY A 68 -6.71 9.06 -15.50
CA GLY A 68 -5.93 9.31 -14.29
C GLY A 68 -5.21 8.04 -13.83
N VAL A 69 -3.89 8.10 -13.62
CA VAL A 69 -3.07 6.96 -13.20
C VAL A 69 -2.46 7.27 -11.82
N THR A 70 -2.53 6.30 -10.88
CA THR A 70 -1.81 6.43 -9.61
C THR A 70 -0.37 5.98 -9.75
N SER A 71 0.56 6.55 -8.94
CA SER A 71 1.97 6.22 -8.99
C SER A 71 2.60 6.20 -7.60
N ALA A 72 3.01 5.01 -7.15
CA ALA A 72 4.04 4.85 -6.13
C ALA A 72 5.42 4.79 -6.80
N THR A 73 6.52 4.92 -6.06
CA THR A 73 7.85 4.94 -6.67
C THR A 73 8.12 3.68 -7.50
N VAL A 74 7.80 2.52 -6.97
CA VAL A 74 7.99 1.23 -7.66
C VAL A 74 7.08 1.03 -8.87
N THR A 75 5.95 1.72 -8.96
CA THR A 75 5.00 1.62 -10.08
C THR A 75 5.09 2.81 -11.05
N TYR A 76 6.06 3.70 -10.86
CA TYR A 76 6.19 4.91 -11.68
C TYR A 76 6.44 4.59 -13.16
N LEU A 77 7.46 3.76 -13.46
CA LEU A 77 7.73 3.40 -14.84
C LEU A 77 6.56 2.64 -15.51
N PRO A 78 5.92 1.64 -14.86
CA PRO A 78 4.67 1.08 -15.36
C PRO A 78 3.55 2.09 -15.59
N ALA A 79 3.43 3.12 -14.73
CA ALA A 79 2.42 4.16 -14.90
C ALA A 79 2.67 5.02 -16.16
N LEU A 80 3.93 5.30 -16.50
CA LEU A 80 4.28 5.99 -17.76
C LEU A 80 3.86 5.17 -18.98
N GLU A 81 4.05 3.85 -18.99
CA GLU A 81 3.61 2.97 -20.08
C GLU A 81 2.08 2.94 -20.22
N VAL A 82 1.36 3.04 -19.10
CA VAL A 82 -0.10 3.18 -19.12
C VAL A 82 -0.53 4.48 -19.81
N LEU A 83 0.12 5.61 -19.50
CA LEU A 83 -0.18 6.90 -20.13
C LEU A 83 0.10 6.88 -21.63
N LYS A 84 1.19 6.27 -22.04
CA LYS A 84 1.54 6.08 -23.45
C LYS A 84 0.44 5.30 -24.19
N SER A 85 -0.04 4.20 -23.62
CA SER A 85 -1.15 3.42 -24.16
C SER A 85 -2.45 4.24 -24.22
N ALA A 86 -2.70 5.08 -23.21
CA ALA A 86 -3.86 5.96 -23.18
C ALA A 86 -3.81 7.00 -24.32
N LYS A 87 -2.68 7.69 -24.50
CA LYS A 87 -2.53 8.67 -25.60
C LYS A 87 -2.59 8.03 -26.98
N ALA A 88 -2.05 6.83 -27.16
CA ALA A 88 -2.16 6.09 -28.41
C ALA A 88 -3.62 5.70 -28.73
N ALA A 89 -4.42 5.40 -27.74
CA ALA A 89 -5.82 4.97 -27.89
C ALA A 89 -6.79 6.15 -28.03
N VAL A 90 -6.62 7.17 -27.16
CA VAL A 90 -7.51 8.33 -26.99
C VAL A 90 -6.67 9.62 -26.89
N PRO A 91 -6.10 10.09 -27.99
CA PRO A 91 -5.08 11.17 -27.96
C PRO A 91 -5.61 12.52 -27.45
N LYS A 92 -6.94 12.72 -27.46
CA LYS A 92 -7.59 13.93 -26.95
C LYS A 92 -7.89 13.90 -25.45
N ALA A 93 -7.79 12.74 -24.82
CA ALA A 93 -8.04 12.62 -23.38
C ALA A 93 -6.99 13.39 -22.57
N LEU A 94 -7.43 14.10 -21.55
CA LEU A 94 -6.53 14.70 -20.56
C LEU A 94 -5.93 13.59 -19.71
N THR A 95 -4.59 13.49 -19.69
CA THR A 95 -3.88 12.48 -18.93
C THR A 95 -3.36 13.05 -17.63
N LEU A 96 -3.66 12.36 -16.53
CA LEU A 96 -3.32 12.76 -15.17
C LEU A 96 -2.44 11.69 -14.52
N MET A 97 -1.48 12.10 -13.70
CA MET A 97 -0.79 11.20 -12.77
C MET A 97 -0.83 11.80 -11.36
N GLY A 98 -1.18 10.97 -10.37
CA GLY A 98 -1.14 11.34 -8.95
C GLY A 98 -0.45 10.27 -8.12
N GLY A 99 -0.41 10.45 -6.81
CA GLY A 99 0.19 9.51 -5.88
C GLY A 99 1.55 9.95 -5.33
N PRO A 100 2.15 9.16 -4.43
CA PRO A 100 3.28 9.59 -3.62
C PRO A 100 4.55 9.94 -4.41
N HIS A 101 4.83 9.23 -5.50
CA HIS A 101 6.05 9.50 -6.27
C HIS A 101 6.00 10.87 -6.96
N VAL A 102 4.95 11.10 -7.72
CA VAL A 102 4.83 12.33 -8.53
C VAL A 102 4.41 13.55 -7.72
N SER A 103 3.87 13.38 -6.52
CA SER A 103 3.63 14.51 -5.61
C SER A 103 4.92 15.20 -5.17
N VAL A 104 6.04 14.50 -5.25
CA VAL A 104 7.38 15.01 -4.88
C VAL A 104 8.23 15.33 -6.12
N LEU A 105 8.07 14.55 -7.20
CA LEU A 105 8.84 14.67 -8.45
C LEU A 105 7.96 15.12 -9.62
N ASP A 106 7.08 16.06 -9.37
CA ASP A 106 6.06 16.54 -10.31
C ASP A 106 6.62 17.07 -11.63
N GLN A 107 7.62 17.95 -11.56
CA GLN A 107 8.27 18.51 -12.75
C GLN A 107 9.06 17.47 -13.53
N GLN A 108 9.75 16.56 -12.81
CA GLN A 108 10.46 15.47 -13.44
C GLN A 108 9.49 14.54 -14.18
N ALA A 109 8.37 14.19 -13.58
CA ALA A 109 7.37 13.33 -14.20
C ALA A 109 6.85 13.90 -15.53
N LEU A 110 6.59 15.20 -15.59
CA LEU A 110 6.23 15.87 -16.84
C LEU A 110 7.38 15.89 -17.85
N SER A 111 8.64 16.02 -17.39
CA SER A 111 9.81 15.95 -18.27
C SER A 111 10.03 14.55 -18.84
N ASP A 112 9.79 13.52 -18.04
CA ASP A 112 10.02 12.13 -18.41
C ASP A 112 9.02 11.59 -19.44
N SER A 113 7.82 12.20 -19.55
CA SER A 113 6.79 11.72 -20.46
C SER A 113 6.04 12.85 -21.17
N PRO A 114 6.05 12.89 -22.51
CA PRO A 114 5.20 13.79 -23.28
C PRO A 114 3.72 13.40 -23.21
N ASP A 115 3.40 12.16 -22.80
CA ASP A 115 2.06 11.61 -22.70
C ASP A 115 1.37 11.98 -21.37
N LEU A 116 2.04 12.72 -20.48
CA LEU A 116 1.50 13.24 -19.23
C LEU A 116 1.19 14.73 -19.38
N ASP A 117 -0.08 15.12 -19.20
CA ASP A 117 -0.52 16.51 -19.28
C ASP A 117 -0.48 17.19 -17.91
N VAL A 118 -0.92 16.49 -16.85
CA VAL A 118 -1.09 17.06 -15.50
C VAL A 118 -0.63 16.10 -14.41
N VAL A 119 0.14 16.59 -13.46
CA VAL A 119 0.43 15.93 -12.18
C VAL A 119 -0.49 16.49 -11.10
N VAL A 120 -1.15 15.61 -10.35
CA VAL A 120 -1.95 15.94 -9.17
C VAL A 120 -1.11 15.68 -7.92
N ARG A 121 -0.81 16.74 -7.15
CA ARG A 121 0.01 16.68 -5.95
C ARG A 121 -0.85 16.55 -4.68
N GLY A 122 -0.40 15.74 -3.72
CA GLY A 122 -1.07 15.57 -2.42
C GLY A 122 -2.40 14.80 -2.52
N GLU A 123 -3.41 15.22 -1.74
CA GLU A 123 -4.74 14.62 -1.77
C GLU A 123 -5.49 15.01 -3.05
N GLY A 124 -5.95 14.01 -3.79
CA GLY A 124 -6.47 14.19 -5.15
C GLY A 124 -7.98 14.42 -5.26
N GLU A 125 -8.76 14.18 -4.21
CA GLU A 125 -10.24 14.11 -4.29
C GLU A 125 -10.87 15.41 -4.83
N GLN A 126 -10.49 16.53 -4.26
CA GLN A 126 -11.01 17.82 -4.72
C GLN A 126 -10.41 18.24 -6.06
N THR A 127 -9.11 17.97 -6.27
CA THR A 127 -8.39 18.33 -7.49
C THR A 127 -8.94 17.60 -8.70
N VAL A 128 -9.24 16.29 -8.58
CA VAL A 128 -9.80 15.52 -9.71
C VAL A 128 -11.21 15.97 -10.06
N LEU A 129 -12.01 16.40 -9.07
CA LEU A 129 -13.33 16.98 -9.32
C LEU A 129 -13.23 18.29 -10.10
N GLU A 130 -12.31 19.17 -9.74
CA GLU A 130 -12.10 20.44 -10.43
C GLU A 130 -11.60 20.22 -11.87
N LEU A 131 -10.69 19.25 -12.07
CA LEU A 131 -10.24 18.84 -13.41
C LEU A 131 -11.39 18.26 -14.25
N ALA A 132 -12.25 17.43 -13.65
CA ALA A 132 -13.40 16.85 -14.33
C ALA A 132 -14.45 17.94 -14.72
N ARG A 133 -14.68 18.93 -13.87
CA ARG A 133 -15.52 20.10 -14.18
C ARG A 133 -14.91 20.90 -15.31
N PHE A 134 -13.61 21.20 -15.23
CA PHE A 134 -12.89 21.95 -16.26
C PHE A 134 -13.04 21.28 -17.65
N VAL A 135 -12.80 19.99 -17.76
CA VAL A 135 -12.95 19.25 -19.02
C VAL A 135 -14.41 19.24 -19.50
N SER A 136 -15.37 19.10 -18.58
CA SER A 136 -16.82 19.07 -18.90
C SER A 136 -17.34 20.39 -19.46
N GLU A 137 -16.83 21.51 -18.94
CA GLU A 137 -17.33 22.85 -19.26
C GLU A 137 -16.65 23.44 -20.49
N GLN A 138 -15.37 23.21 -20.68
CA GLN A 138 -14.58 23.91 -21.69
C GLN A 138 -13.96 22.98 -22.73
N GLY A 139 -13.82 21.67 -22.42
CA GLY A 139 -13.21 20.70 -23.31
C GLY A 139 -11.73 20.97 -23.63
N MET A 140 -11.09 21.97 -22.99
CA MET A 140 -9.77 22.51 -23.32
C MET A 140 -9.00 22.91 -22.07
N MET A 141 -7.69 23.03 -22.18
CA MET A 141 -6.73 23.32 -21.10
C MET A 141 -6.70 24.78 -20.61
N PHE A 142 -7.69 25.60 -20.94
CA PHE A 142 -7.78 26.97 -20.43
C PHE A 142 -8.25 26.97 -18.98
N GLY A 143 -7.51 27.67 -18.10
CA GLY A 143 -7.89 27.82 -16.69
C GLY A 143 -7.30 26.78 -15.74
N LEU A 144 -6.39 25.87 -16.19
CA LEU A 144 -5.65 24.99 -15.30
C LEU A 144 -4.88 25.76 -14.21
N SER A 145 -4.45 26.99 -14.52
CA SER A 145 -3.77 27.87 -13.55
C SER A 145 -4.62 28.24 -12.32
N ALA A 146 -5.94 28.09 -12.39
CA ALA A 146 -6.85 28.33 -11.27
C ALA A 146 -7.02 27.12 -10.34
N ILE A 147 -6.63 25.94 -10.80
CA ILE A 147 -6.76 24.68 -10.03
C ILE A 147 -5.54 24.53 -9.13
N GLN A 148 -5.74 24.45 -7.81
CA GLN A 148 -4.66 24.25 -6.86
C GLN A 148 -4.18 22.79 -6.84
N GLY A 149 -2.90 22.58 -6.45
CA GLY A 149 -2.32 21.27 -6.24
C GLY A 149 -1.99 20.52 -7.53
N ILE A 150 -1.76 21.24 -8.62
CA ILE A 150 -1.34 20.63 -9.89
C ILE A 150 -0.02 21.20 -10.41
N THR A 151 0.67 20.38 -11.20
CA THR A 151 1.73 20.81 -12.12
C THR A 151 1.33 20.30 -13.49
N TYR A 152 1.39 21.19 -14.49
CA TYR A 152 0.84 20.89 -15.82
C TYR A 152 1.70 21.43 -16.94
N ARG A 153 1.55 20.86 -18.12
CA ARG A 153 2.21 21.29 -19.35
C ARG A 153 1.31 22.25 -20.14
N SER A 154 1.88 23.37 -20.59
CA SER A 154 1.25 24.28 -21.53
C SER A 154 2.32 24.90 -22.42
N ASN A 155 2.10 24.89 -23.74
CA ASN A 155 3.05 25.46 -24.75
C ASN A 155 4.50 24.98 -24.56
N ASN A 156 4.69 23.68 -24.30
CA ASN A 156 6.00 23.06 -24.02
C ASN A 156 6.72 23.58 -22.76
N GLN A 157 6.03 24.29 -21.89
CA GLN A 157 6.52 24.74 -20.61
C GLN A 157 5.75 24.07 -19.48
N THR A 158 6.40 23.89 -18.35
CA THR A 158 5.81 23.31 -17.13
C THR A 158 5.47 24.41 -16.14
N PHE A 159 4.25 24.38 -15.61
CA PHE A 159 3.74 25.34 -14.64
C PHE A 159 3.24 24.59 -13.41
N SER A 160 3.59 25.10 -12.22
CA SER A 160 3.07 24.58 -10.94
C SER A 160 2.14 25.62 -10.33
N THR A 161 0.97 25.17 -9.89
CA THR A 161 0.06 26.00 -9.10
C THR A 161 0.41 25.90 -7.61
N THR A 162 -0.20 26.75 -6.78
CA THR A 162 -0.06 26.66 -5.32
C THR A 162 -0.51 25.29 -4.82
N ASP A 163 0.15 24.79 -3.77
CA ASP A 163 -0.25 23.54 -3.16
C ASP A 163 -1.66 23.65 -2.58
N ARG A 164 -2.41 22.56 -2.71
CA ARG A 164 -3.73 22.46 -2.10
C ARG A 164 -3.60 22.11 -0.62
N ALA A 165 -4.36 22.81 0.22
CA ALA A 165 -4.49 22.41 1.61
C ALA A 165 -5.12 21.00 1.72
N PHE A 166 -4.66 20.22 2.68
CA PHE A 166 -5.26 18.93 2.97
C PHE A 166 -6.71 19.09 3.42
N LEU A 167 -7.55 18.09 3.10
CA LEU A 167 -8.96 18.07 3.49
C LEU A 167 -9.08 18.16 5.02
N PRO A 168 -9.68 19.20 5.58
CA PRO A 168 -9.73 19.37 7.03
C PRO A 168 -10.65 18.34 7.69
N ASP A 169 -11.69 17.92 7.00
CA ASP A 169 -12.67 16.94 7.43
C ASP A 169 -12.78 15.80 6.42
N ILE A 170 -12.39 14.60 6.85
CA ILE A 170 -12.43 13.39 6.04
C ILE A 170 -13.68 12.53 6.29
N ASP A 171 -14.57 12.92 7.22
CA ASP A 171 -15.87 12.27 7.43
C ASP A 171 -16.85 12.52 6.29
N ASN A 172 -16.66 13.61 5.54
CA ASN A 172 -17.50 13.96 4.41
C ASN A 172 -17.15 13.23 3.11
N LEU A 173 -16.04 12.47 3.10
CA LEU A 173 -15.72 11.61 1.96
C LEU A 173 -16.73 10.46 1.87
N PRO A 174 -17.19 10.11 0.67
CA PRO A 174 -17.98 8.89 0.49
C PRO A 174 -17.11 7.65 0.79
N HIS A 175 -17.76 6.50 1.03
CA HIS A 175 -17.04 5.23 1.07
C HIS A 175 -16.33 4.99 -0.27
N PRO A 176 -15.13 4.39 -0.27
CA PRO A 176 -14.43 4.09 -1.52
C PRO A 176 -15.30 3.24 -2.46
N ALA A 177 -15.23 3.50 -3.76
CA ALA A 177 -16.06 2.82 -4.77
C ALA A 177 -15.62 1.36 -5.00
N HIS A 178 -15.83 0.49 -4.00
CA HIS A 178 -15.43 -0.92 -4.01
C HIS A 178 -16.06 -1.72 -5.14
N HIS A 179 -17.22 -1.30 -5.65
CA HIS A 179 -17.95 -1.96 -6.75
C HIS A 179 -17.19 -1.96 -8.09
N HIS A 180 -16.17 -1.12 -8.23
CA HIS A 180 -15.28 -1.15 -9.40
C HIS A 180 -14.21 -2.26 -9.36
N PHE A 181 -14.04 -2.92 -8.21
CA PHE A 181 -12.99 -3.91 -8.02
C PHE A 181 -13.56 -5.32 -7.89
N ASP A 182 -12.92 -6.30 -8.51
CA ASP A 182 -13.20 -7.70 -8.24
C ASP A 182 -12.60 -8.09 -6.88
N THR A 183 -13.40 -7.96 -5.82
CA THR A 183 -12.97 -8.24 -4.44
C THR A 183 -12.47 -9.67 -4.23
N ASN A 184 -12.84 -10.61 -5.14
CA ASN A 184 -12.31 -11.98 -5.08
C ASN A 184 -10.81 -12.06 -5.39
N MET A 185 -10.26 -11.10 -6.11
CA MET A 185 -8.84 -11.03 -6.41
C MET A 185 -8.01 -10.53 -5.21
N TYR A 186 -8.65 -9.95 -4.20
CA TYR A 186 -8.03 -9.37 -3.01
C TYR A 186 -8.20 -10.23 -1.75
N LYS A 187 -8.44 -11.53 -1.91
CA LYS A 187 -8.58 -12.46 -0.79
C LYS A 187 -7.24 -12.82 -0.18
N LEU A 188 -7.15 -12.69 1.12
CA LEU A 188 -6.04 -13.23 1.90
C LEU A 188 -6.42 -14.64 2.40
N PHE A 189 -5.78 -15.67 1.83
CA PHE A 189 -6.06 -17.08 2.12
C PHE A 189 -7.53 -17.50 1.99
N GLY A 190 -8.22 -16.91 1.02
CA GLY A 190 -9.64 -17.21 0.75
C GLY A 190 -10.65 -16.38 1.54
N VAL A 191 -10.17 -15.47 2.39
CA VAL A 191 -10.99 -14.53 3.16
C VAL A 191 -10.96 -13.15 2.49
N ASN A 192 -12.11 -12.52 2.30
CA ASN A 192 -12.18 -11.13 1.87
C ASN A 192 -11.62 -10.24 2.97
N TYR A 193 -10.37 -9.79 2.78
CA TYR A 193 -9.62 -8.98 3.72
C TYR A 193 -9.67 -7.53 3.28
N MET A 194 -10.60 -6.77 3.88
CA MET A 194 -10.96 -5.44 3.42
C MET A 194 -10.17 -4.36 4.13
N PRO A 195 -9.41 -3.53 3.36
CA PRO A 195 -8.72 -2.39 3.93
C PRO A 195 -9.69 -1.24 4.21
N ILE A 196 -9.40 -0.49 5.27
CA ILE A 196 -10.07 0.76 5.63
C ILE A 196 -9.04 1.80 6.06
N ILE A 197 -9.25 3.06 5.70
CA ILE A 197 -8.50 4.21 6.21
C ILE A 197 -9.42 5.02 7.10
N THR A 198 -9.07 5.12 8.38
CA THR A 198 -9.89 5.81 9.37
C THR A 198 -9.29 7.14 9.82
N SER A 199 -8.02 7.39 9.46
CA SER A 199 -7.34 8.65 9.70
C SER A 199 -6.30 8.93 8.63
N ARG A 200 -5.94 10.18 8.47
CA ARG A 200 -4.87 10.65 7.58
C ARG A 200 -3.97 11.63 8.32
N GLY A 201 -2.69 11.62 7.96
CA GLY A 201 -1.69 12.49 8.55
C GLY A 201 -0.99 11.90 9.76
N CYS A 202 0.32 12.08 9.82
CA CYS A 202 1.16 11.60 10.90
C CYS A 202 2.06 12.74 11.42
N PRO A 203 1.92 13.14 12.69
CA PRO A 203 2.73 14.20 13.29
C PRO A 203 4.20 13.84 13.53
N SER A 204 4.57 12.58 13.29
CA SER A 204 5.95 12.11 13.46
C SER A 204 6.89 12.62 12.36
N ALA A 205 8.16 12.84 12.71
CA ALA A 205 9.19 13.35 11.81
C ALA A 205 10.26 12.30 11.47
N CYS A 206 9.85 11.04 11.26
CA CYS A 206 10.77 9.96 10.92
C CYS A 206 11.45 10.24 9.58
N THR A 207 12.79 10.16 9.55
CA THR A 207 13.60 10.60 8.41
C THR A 207 13.42 9.79 7.13
N PHE A 208 12.97 8.55 7.25
CA PHE A 208 12.74 7.62 6.14
C PHE A 208 11.30 7.64 5.60
N CYS A 209 10.36 8.30 6.30
CA CYS A 209 8.93 8.17 6.06
C CYS A 209 8.37 9.30 5.20
N LEU A 210 7.55 8.96 4.21
CA LEU A 210 6.89 9.90 3.32
C LEU A 210 5.47 10.31 3.77
N ALA A 211 4.91 9.66 4.79
CA ALA A 211 3.51 9.84 5.22
C ALA A 211 3.14 11.31 5.49
N SER A 212 4.00 12.03 6.23
CA SER A 212 3.76 13.44 6.54
C SER A 212 3.79 14.37 5.32
N LYS A 213 4.54 14.01 4.28
CA LYS A 213 4.56 14.75 3.00
C LYS A 213 3.28 14.51 2.19
N MET A 214 2.73 13.29 2.26
CA MET A 214 1.55 12.89 1.48
C MET A 214 0.23 13.30 2.13
N CYS A 215 0.12 13.17 3.45
CA CYS A 215 -1.12 13.38 4.19
C CYS A 215 -1.01 14.50 5.25
N GLY A 216 0.13 15.20 5.30
CA GLY A 216 0.38 16.28 6.25
C GLY A 216 0.79 15.80 7.65
N HIS A 217 1.26 16.77 8.45
CA HIS A 217 1.65 16.52 9.85
C HIS A 217 0.47 16.53 10.82
N ASN A 218 -0.69 17.08 10.42
CA ASN A 218 -1.87 17.15 11.29
C ASN A 218 -2.67 15.86 11.18
N PHE A 219 -2.89 15.21 12.31
CA PHE A 219 -3.77 14.05 12.39
C PHE A 219 -5.23 14.47 12.15
N ARG A 220 -5.90 13.80 11.23
CA ARG A 220 -7.31 14.01 10.88
C ARG A 220 -8.02 12.64 10.94
N GLY A 221 -8.84 12.44 11.96
CA GLY A 221 -9.55 11.19 12.20
C GLY A 221 -11.01 11.27 11.78
N ARG A 222 -11.52 10.21 11.18
CA ARG A 222 -12.96 10.02 10.97
C ARG A 222 -13.66 9.75 12.31
N SER A 223 -14.90 10.16 12.41
CA SER A 223 -15.71 9.88 13.61
C SER A 223 -15.94 8.37 13.80
N PRO A 224 -16.03 7.88 15.03
CA PRO A 224 -16.25 6.46 15.32
C PRO A 224 -17.48 5.89 14.62
N ALA A 225 -18.57 6.64 14.56
CA ALA A 225 -19.80 6.22 13.89
C ALA A 225 -19.58 5.96 12.39
N LYS A 226 -18.92 6.90 11.70
CA LYS A 226 -18.61 6.77 10.26
C LYS A 226 -17.65 5.64 9.94
N VAL A 227 -16.70 5.38 10.84
CA VAL A 227 -15.81 4.22 10.71
C VAL A 227 -16.63 2.92 10.76
N VAL A 228 -17.52 2.79 11.74
CA VAL A 228 -18.29 1.56 11.90
C VAL A 228 -19.39 1.44 10.85
N ASP A 229 -19.97 2.56 10.34
CA ASP A 229 -20.84 2.55 9.16
C ASP A 229 -20.16 1.86 7.95
N GLU A 230 -18.87 2.18 7.71
CA GLU A 230 -18.11 1.56 6.62
C GLU A 230 -17.79 0.09 6.90
N LEU A 231 -17.48 -0.29 8.15
CA LEU A 231 -17.26 -1.71 8.50
C LEU A 231 -18.52 -2.55 8.29
N GLU A 232 -19.70 -2.03 8.66
CA GLU A 232 -20.99 -2.69 8.40
C GLU A 232 -21.23 -2.83 6.90
N TRP A 233 -21.05 -1.75 6.15
CA TRP A 233 -21.21 -1.75 4.70
C TRP A 233 -20.27 -2.75 4.01
N LEU A 234 -18.99 -2.80 4.41
CA LEU A 234 -18.02 -3.77 3.86
C LEU A 234 -18.39 -5.22 4.20
N ARG A 235 -18.92 -5.47 5.41
CA ARG A 235 -19.40 -6.79 5.82
C ARG A 235 -20.62 -7.21 4.99
N ASP A 236 -21.59 -6.34 4.87
CA ASP A 236 -22.92 -6.68 4.34
C ASP A 236 -22.95 -6.69 2.81
N GLU A 237 -22.28 -5.73 2.15
CA GLU A 237 -22.30 -5.61 0.68
C GLU A 237 -21.14 -6.37 0.00
N PHE A 238 -19.97 -6.46 0.64
CA PHE A 238 -18.78 -7.07 0.04
C PHE A 238 -18.33 -8.36 0.73
N GLY A 239 -19.07 -8.82 1.72
CA GLY A 239 -18.76 -10.07 2.41
C GLY A 239 -17.39 -10.06 3.09
N ALA A 240 -17.02 -8.93 3.70
CA ALA A 240 -15.77 -8.84 4.45
C ALA A 240 -15.70 -9.94 5.52
N GLY A 241 -14.62 -10.70 5.52
CA GLY A 241 -14.33 -11.72 6.53
C GLY A 241 -13.28 -11.27 7.54
N ALA A 242 -12.55 -10.19 7.24
CA ALA A 242 -11.62 -9.54 8.14
C ALA A 242 -11.36 -8.11 7.67
N PHE A 243 -10.90 -7.23 8.57
CA PHE A 243 -10.58 -5.83 8.28
C PHE A 243 -9.11 -5.52 8.52
N ALA A 244 -8.56 -4.63 7.70
CA ALA A 244 -7.24 -4.06 7.83
C ALA A 244 -7.31 -2.54 8.01
N PHE A 245 -6.96 -2.04 9.17
CA PHE A 245 -6.90 -0.59 9.42
C PHE A 245 -5.54 -0.08 8.92
N TYR A 246 -5.55 0.63 7.78
CA TYR A 246 -4.36 1.12 7.06
C TYR A 246 -3.98 2.55 7.42
N ASP A 247 -4.32 2.97 8.61
CA ASP A 247 -3.89 4.26 9.16
C ASP A 247 -2.37 4.28 9.37
N ASP A 248 -1.73 5.43 9.19
CA ASP A 248 -0.30 5.61 9.55
C ASP A 248 -0.06 5.36 11.05
N THR A 249 -1.02 5.76 11.90
CA THR A 249 -1.00 5.54 13.34
C THR A 249 -2.44 5.49 13.88
N PHE A 250 -3.07 4.33 13.86
CA PHE A 250 -4.48 4.14 14.25
C PHE A 250 -4.81 4.69 15.64
N THR A 251 -3.91 4.49 16.59
CA THR A 251 -4.10 4.89 17.99
C THR A 251 -3.48 6.25 18.31
N TYR A 252 -3.23 7.13 17.33
CA TYR A 252 -2.67 8.46 17.60
C TYR A 252 -3.57 9.25 18.55
N ASP A 253 -4.85 9.28 18.27
CA ASP A 253 -5.90 9.75 19.18
C ASP A 253 -6.48 8.56 19.97
N LEU A 254 -6.05 8.44 21.22
CA LEU A 254 -6.44 7.34 22.10
C LEU A 254 -7.93 7.32 22.37
N GLN A 255 -8.54 8.50 22.61
CA GLN A 255 -9.98 8.59 22.94
C GLN A 255 -10.83 8.16 21.75
N ARG A 256 -10.43 8.55 20.56
CA ARG A 256 -11.06 8.10 19.32
C ARG A 256 -10.94 6.57 19.13
N ALA A 257 -9.77 6.00 19.41
CA ALA A 257 -9.57 4.54 19.31
C ALA A 257 -10.47 3.78 20.29
N TYR A 258 -10.60 4.28 21.53
CA TYR A 258 -11.57 3.75 22.51
C TYR A 258 -13.00 3.81 21.96
N ALA A 259 -13.41 4.97 21.44
CA ALA A 259 -14.77 5.20 20.94
C ALA A 259 -15.11 4.33 19.72
N ILE A 260 -14.14 4.07 18.81
CA ILE A 260 -14.30 3.11 17.70
C ILE A 260 -14.58 1.71 18.26
N CYS A 261 -13.80 1.26 19.24
CA CYS A 261 -14.01 -0.06 19.86
C CYS A 261 -15.37 -0.17 20.53
N ASP A 262 -15.83 0.89 21.20
CA ASP A 262 -17.16 0.93 21.83
C ASP A 262 -18.27 0.83 20.78
N GLU A 263 -18.16 1.58 19.70
CA GLU A 263 -19.14 1.56 18.61
C GLU A 263 -19.14 0.21 17.88
N MET A 264 -17.98 -0.40 17.62
CA MET A 264 -17.88 -1.76 17.07
C MET A 264 -18.59 -2.79 17.96
N GLN A 265 -18.38 -2.74 19.30
CA GLN A 265 -19.03 -3.63 20.25
C GLN A 265 -20.55 -3.42 20.28
N LYS A 266 -21.00 -2.16 20.34
CA LYS A 266 -22.41 -1.77 20.32
C LYS A 266 -23.12 -2.29 19.07
N ARG A 267 -22.50 -2.21 17.90
CA ARG A 267 -23.05 -2.70 16.63
C ARG A 267 -22.70 -4.16 16.34
N LYS A 268 -22.08 -4.87 17.28
CA LYS A 268 -21.73 -6.29 17.18
C LYS A 268 -20.82 -6.63 15.99
N ILE A 269 -19.92 -5.72 15.64
CA ILE A 269 -18.85 -5.99 14.69
C ILE A 269 -17.79 -6.81 15.40
N ASN A 270 -17.65 -8.08 15.02
CA ASN A 270 -16.75 -9.04 15.67
C ASN A 270 -15.90 -9.85 14.66
N LEU A 271 -15.69 -9.28 13.47
CA LEU A 271 -14.76 -9.87 12.51
C LEU A 271 -13.31 -9.66 12.97
N PRO A 272 -12.38 -10.56 12.61
CA PRO A 272 -10.96 -10.34 12.84
C PRO A 272 -10.49 -9.04 12.22
N TRP A 273 -9.62 -8.31 12.91
CA TRP A 273 -9.02 -7.12 12.35
C TRP A 273 -7.61 -6.86 12.88
N ASP A 274 -6.86 -6.08 12.14
CA ASP A 274 -5.55 -5.59 12.52
C ASP A 274 -5.45 -4.08 12.36
N CYS A 275 -4.45 -3.49 13.02
CA CYS A 275 -4.11 -2.09 12.86
C CYS A 275 -2.60 -1.85 12.94
N ARG A 276 -2.18 -0.73 12.35
CA ARG A 276 -0.82 -0.22 12.42
C ARG A 276 -0.76 0.94 13.39
N THR A 277 0.27 0.94 14.23
CA THR A 277 0.48 2.04 15.17
C THR A 277 1.91 2.11 15.68
N ARG A 278 2.19 3.16 16.43
CA ARG A 278 3.46 3.40 17.12
C ARG A 278 3.41 2.82 18.53
N VAL A 279 4.56 2.39 19.03
CA VAL A 279 4.68 1.83 20.40
C VAL A 279 4.41 2.86 21.51
N ASP A 280 4.62 4.15 21.24
CA ASP A 280 4.37 5.26 22.17
C ASP A 280 2.90 5.74 22.17
N ARG A 281 2.04 5.05 21.43
CA ARG A 281 0.61 5.35 21.30
C ARG A 281 -0.29 4.20 21.74
N VAL A 282 0.18 3.42 22.72
CA VAL A 282 -0.59 2.33 23.32
C VAL A 282 -0.41 2.30 24.83
N SER A 283 -1.39 1.73 25.53
CA SER A 283 -1.32 1.38 26.94
C SER A 283 -1.91 -0.02 27.15
N ARG A 284 -1.73 -0.61 28.34
CA ARG A 284 -2.36 -1.91 28.69
C ARG A 284 -3.87 -1.86 28.55
N GLU A 285 -4.49 -0.77 29.02
CA GLU A 285 -5.93 -0.55 29.00
C GLU A 285 -6.44 -0.45 27.55
N LEU A 286 -5.74 0.32 26.71
CA LEU A 286 -6.11 0.44 25.29
C LEU A 286 -6.01 -0.90 24.58
N LEU A 287 -4.92 -1.65 24.78
CA LEU A 287 -4.74 -2.96 24.14
C LEU A 287 -5.81 -3.97 24.56
N ALA A 288 -6.19 -3.98 25.85
CA ALA A 288 -7.34 -4.78 26.30
C ALA A 288 -8.64 -4.33 25.62
N LYS A 289 -8.84 -3.02 25.43
CA LYS A 289 -9.99 -2.46 24.73
C LYS A 289 -10.01 -2.82 23.23
N LEU A 290 -8.87 -2.79 22.54
CA LEU A 290 -8.77 -3.21 21.15
C LEU A 290 -9.11 -4.70 20.99
N LYS A 291 -8.71 -5.52 21.96
CA LYS A 291 -8.98 -6.97 21.93
C LYS A 291 -10.47 -7.30 22.00
N ALA A 292 -11.27 -6.50 22.70
CA ALA A 292 -12.68 -6.77 22.94
C ALA A 292 -13.52 -6.91 21.65
N PRO A 293 -13.40 -6.02 20.60
CA PRO A 293 -14.05 -6.20 19.31
C PRO A 293 -13.22 -7.03 18.32
N ASN A 294 -12.38 -7.96 18.83
CA ASN A 294 -11.63 -8.94 18.06
C ASN A 294 -10.41 -8.43 17.28
N CYS A 295 -9.67 -7.42 17.80
CA CYS A 295 -8.32 -7.16 17.31
C CYS A 295 -7.45 -8.39 17.53
N GLN A 296 -6.94 -8.97 16.45
CA GLN A 296 -6.11 -10.18 16.52
C GLN A 296 -4.64 -9.91 16.26
N LEU A 297 -4.33 -8.82 15.54
CA LEU A 297 -2.96 -8.44 15.21
C LEU A 297 -2.79 -6.94 15.37
N ILE A 298 -1.69 -6.54 16.02
CA ILE A 298 -1.21 -5.17 16.02
C ILE A 298 0.17 -5.11 15.36
N HIS A 299 0.36 -4.15 14.47
CA HIS A 299 1.59 -3.95 13.76
C HIS A 299 2.30 -2.70 14.28
N PHE A 300 3.42 -2.89 14.97
CA PHE A 300 4.23 -1.80 15.51
C PHE A 300 5.39 -1.43 14.58
N GLY A 301 5.54 -0.15 14.28
CA GLY A 301 6.79 0.38 13.76
C GLY A 301 7.83 0.45 14.87
N VAL A 302 8.68 -0.55 14.98
CA VAL A 302 9.80 -0.63 15.94
C VAL A 302 11.04 0.01 15.37
N GLU A 303 11.32 -0.19 14.13
CA GLU A 303 12.36 0.26 13.22
C GLU A 303 13.75 -0.29 13.56
N SER A 304 14.19 -0.26 14.83
CA SER A 304 15.49 -0.82 15.25
C SER A 304 15.49 -1.24 16.71
N GLY A 305 16.34 -2.20 17.05
CA GLY A 305 16.72 -2.56 18.41
C GLY A 305 17.93 -1.77 18.93
N SER A 306 18.51 -0.88 18.12
CA SER A 306 19.60 0.02 18.52
C SER A 306 19.05 1.39 18.86
N GLN A 307 19.37 1.90 20.07
CA GLN A 307 18.92 3.23 20.50
C GLN A 307 19.54 4.35 19.66
N GLU A 308 20.74 4.14 19.16
CA GLU A 308 21.42 5.09 18.29
C GLU A 308 20.70 5.19 16.93
N MET A 309 20.34 4.06 16.35
CA MET A 309 19.55 4.03 15.11
C MET A 309 18.19 4.71 15.27
N LEU A 310 17.49 4.48 16.39
CA LEU A 310 16.20 5.14 16.66
C LEU A 310 16.33 6.66 16.72
N LYS A 311 17.47 7.18 17.25
CA LYS A 311 17.78 8.63 17.26
C LYS A 311 18.06 9.16 15.85
N LEU A 312 18.90 8.47 15.07
CA LEU A 312 19.22 8.83 13.69
C LEU A 312 17.98 8.86 12.80
N MET A 313 17.08 7.90 12.96
CA MET A 313 15.81 7.81 12.27
C MET A 313 14.77 8.82 12.79
N ARG A 314 15.07 9.56 13.86
CA ARG A 314 14.11 10.43 14.57
C ARG A 314 12.80 9.74 14.90
N LYS A 315 12.88 8.46 15.29
CA LYS A 315 11.67 7.68 15.63
C LYS A 315 10.98 8.22 16.87
N GLY A 316 11.75 8.80 17.83
CA GLY A 316 11.21 9.38 19.05
C GLY A 316 10.75 8.34 20.07
N THR A 317 11.20 7.08 19.95
CA THR A 317 10.93 5.98 20.89
C THR A 317 12.23 5.45 21.46
N THR A 318 12.14 4.58 22.49
CA THR A 318 13.29 3.86 23.04
C THR A 318 13.13 2.36 22.85
N VAL A 319 14.28 1.64 22.94
CA VAL A 319 14.30 0.18 22.84
C VAL A 319 13.44 -0.46 23.94
N GLU A 320 13.49 0.12 25.16
CA GLU A 320 12.70 -0.34 26.31
C GLU A 320 11.19 -0.15 26.07
N LEU A 321 10.78 0.99 25.54
CA LEU A 321 9.38 1.27 25.20
C LEU A 321 8.88 0.33 24.10
N ASN A 322 9.73 0.06 23.09
CA ASN A 322 9.42 -0.90 22.05
C ASN A 322 9.17 -2.30 22.65
N ALA A 323 10.04 -2.76 23.55
CA ALA A 323 9.89 -4.05 24.22
C ALA A 323 8.63 -4.10 25.10
N GLN A 324 8.38 -3.01 25.83
CA GLN A 324 7.22 -2.91 26.74
C GLN A 324 5.89 -2.97 25.97
N ALA A 325 5.75 -2.24 24.85
CA ALA A 325 4.54 -2.27 24.03
C ALA A 325 4.27 -3.66 23.44
N ILE A 326 5.33 -4.34 22.98
CA ILE A 326 5.23 -5.73 22.48
C ILE A 326 4.73 -6.67 23.61
N GLN A 327 5.28 -6.53 24.81
CA GLN A 327 4.87 -7.33 25.96
C GLN A 327 3.40 -7.08 26.31
N TRP A 328 2.98 -5.83 26.41
CA TRP A 328 1.59 -5.47 26.73
C TRP A 328 0.59 -6.02 25.72
N ALA A 329 0.90 -5.93 24.42
CA ALA A 329 0.04 -6.48 23.39
C ALA A 329 -0.11 -8.01 23.50
N LYS A 330 0.98 -8.72 23.80
CA LYS A 330 0.94 -10.17 24.07
C LYS A 330 0.13 -10.53 25.32
N GLU A 331 0.28 -9.76 26.39
CA GLU A 331 -0.51 -9.93 27.63
C GLU A 331 -2.01 -9.72 27.38
N ALA A 332 -2.37 -8.79 26.48
CA ALA A 332 -3.75 -8.60 26.04
C ALA A 332 -4.26 -9.71 25.10
N GLY A 333 -3.40 -10.66 24.72
CA GLY A 333 -3.76 -11.74 23.78
C GLY A 333 -3.87 -11.30 22.32
N ILE A 334 -3.20 -10.19 21.95
CA ILE A 334 -3.09 -9.69 20.58
C ILE A 334 -1.76 -10.20 20.00
N SER A 335 -1.77 -10.77 18.80
CA SER A 335 -0.55 -11.10 18.08
C SER A 335 0.18 -9.83 17.66
N VAL A 336 1.50 -9.86 17.64
CA VAL A 336 2.33 -8.68 17.36
C VAL A 336 3.15 -8.90 16.11
N ALA A 337 2.98 -8.03 15.11
CA ALA A 337 3.94 -7.84 14.02
C ALA A 337 4.81 -6.60 14.30
N VAL A 338 6.05 -6.64 13.89
CA VAL A 338 6.96 -5.49 13.96
C VAL A 338 7.58 -5.21 12.60
N SER A 339 7.68 -3.93 12.25
CA SER A 339 8.50 -3.46 11.13
C SER A 339 9.83 -2.95 11.64
N LEU A 340 10.88 -3.28 10.91
CA LEU A 340 12.24 -2.79 11.08
C LEU A 340 12.71 -2.13 9.79
N VAL A 341 13.55 -1.10 9.94
CA VAL A 341 14.31 -0.51 8.84
C VAL A 341 15.78 -0.85 9.08
N ILE A 342 16.35 -1.67 8.22
CA ILE A 342 17.72 -2.16 8.30
C ILE A 342 18.53 -1.70 7.10
N GLY A 343 19.86 -1.74 7.20
CA GLY A 343 20.74 -1.25 6.14
C GLY A 343 20.72 0.28 6.02
N TYR A 344 20.39 1.00 7.08
CA TYR A 344 20.45 2.47 7.10
C TYR A 344 21.89 2.95 6.82
N PRO A 345 22.14 4.11 6.16
CA PRO A 345 23.47 4.50 5.67
C PRO A 345 24.59 4.47 6.71
N THR A 346 24.27 4.71 7.97
CA THR A 346 25.23 4.74 9.09
C THR A 346 25.09 3.55 10.05
N GLU A 347 24.29 2.56 9.71
CA GLU A 347 24.12 1.35 10.52
C GLU A 347 25.38 0.51 10.47
N THR A 348 25.90 0.14 11.64
CA THR A 348 27.06 -0.76 11.79
C THR A 348 26.59 -2.20 12.03
N PRO A 349 27.47 -3.21 11.84
CA PRO A 349 27.17 -4.60 12.19
C PRO A 349 26.69 -4.77 13.64
N GLU A 350 27.28 -4.04 14.58
CA GLU A 350 26.95 -4.10 16.01
C GLU A 350 25.54 -3.56 16.28
N MET A 351 25.12 -2.49 15.58
CA MET A 351 23.75 -1.94 15.69
C MET A 351 22.70 -2.92 15.12
N LEU A 352 23.04 -3.61 14.01
CA LEU A 352 22.20 -4.66 13.46
C LEU A 352 22.10 -5.84 14.42
N GLU A 353 23.21 -6.24 15.05
CA GLU A 353 23.23 -7.32 16.05
C GLU A 353 22.34 -6.97 17.26
N GLN A 354 22.40 -5.73 17.77
CA GLN A 354 21.47 -5.25 18.82
C GLN A 354 19.99 -5.40 18.39
N THR A 355 19.71 -5.17 17.12
CA THR A 355 18.35 -5.33 16.57
C THR A 355 17.94 -6.81 16.55
N ILE A 356 18.82 -7.70 16.17
CA ILE A 356 18.58 -9.15 16.18
C ILE A 356 18.40 -9.68 17.61
N GLU A 357 19.24 -9.26 18.56
CA GLU A 357 19.11 -9.59 19.98
C GLU A 357 17.77 -9.12 20.56
N PHE A 358 17.36 -7.88 20.23
CA PHE A 358 16.05 -7.34 20.60
C PHE A 358 14.90 -8.24 20.13
N LEU A 359 14.96 -8.74 18.89
CA LEU A 359 13.94 -9.65 18.36
C LEU A 359 13.90 -10.99 19.08
N TYR A 360 15.06 -11.58 19.39
CA TYR A 360 15.14 -12.81 20.16
C TYR A 360 14.63 -12.66 21.60
N LYS A 361 14.86 -11.48 22.21
CA LYS A 361 14.37 -11.14 23.55
C LYS A 361 12.86 -10.94 23.57
N THR A 362 12.34 -10.13 22.65
CA THR A 362 10.90 -9.73 22.64
C THR A 362 9.98 -10.73 21.96
N LYS A 363 10.51 -11.53 21.03
CA LYS A 363 9.82 -12.61 20.30
C LYS A 363 8.47 -12.14 19.72
N PRO A 364 8.42 -11.10 18.90
CA PRO A 364 7.18 -10.72 18.23
C PRO A 364 6.62 -11.89 17.43
N ASP A 365 5.36 -11.86 17.05
CA ASP A 365 4.74 -12.96 16.32
C ASP A 365 5.10 -12.97 14.84
N TYR A 366 5.38 -11.81 14.27
CA TYR A 366 5.87 -11.65 12.90
C TYR A 366 6.86 -10.48 12.81
N VAL A 367 7.81 -10.60 11.88
CA VAL A 367 8.84 -9.58 11.67
C VAL A 367 8.90 -9.24 10.19
N TYR A 368 8.76 -7.95 9.87
CA TYR A 368 9.07 -7.37 8.57
C TYR A 368 10.44 -6.68 8.68
N MET A 369 11.44 -7.19 7.98
CA MET A 369 12.74 -6.56 7.84
C MET A 369 12.76 -5.84 6.50
N CYS A 370 12.47 -4.53 6.54
CA CYS A 370 12.49 -3.67 5.38
C CYS A 370 13.88 -3.05 5.26
N GLU A 371 14.45 -3.05 4.07
CA GLU A 371 15.68 -2.32 3.82
C GLU A 371 15.41 -0.83 3.73
N ALA A 372 16.40 -0.02 4.10
CA ALA A 372 16.28 1.43 4.03
C ALA A 372 16.19 1.87 2.57
N VAL A 373 15.03 2.38 2.16
CA VAL A 373 14.78 2.87 0.81
C VAL A 373 14.71 4.40 0.83
N PRO A 374 15.59 5.11 0.12
CA PRO A 374 15.56 6.57 0.03
C PRO A 374 14.45 7.04 -0.92
N TYR A 375 13.21 6.93 -0.49
CA TYR A 375 12.10 7.45 -1.27
C TYR A 375 12.26 8.95 -1.53
N PRO A 376 11.99 9.43 -2.75
CA PRO A 376 12.09 10.84 -3.08
C PRO A 376 11.33 11.73 -2.08
N GLY A 377 11.95 12.85 -1.67
CA GLY A 377 11.39 13.80 -0.71
C GLY A 377 11.53 13.42 0.76
N THR A 378 12.06 12.23 1.09
CA THR A 378 12.42 11.88 2.47
C THR A 378 13.76 12.49 2.88
N GLU A 379 13.96 12.74 4.18
CA GLU A 379 15.26 13.20 4.68
C GLU A 379 16.34 12.14 4.45
N LEU A 380 15.99 10.86 4.47
CA LEU A 380 16.90 9.77 4.14
C LEU A 380 17.48 9.92 2.72
N ALA A 381 16.65 10.30 1.74
CA ALA A 381 17.12 10.51 0.37
C ALA A 381 18.13 11.67 0.28
N TYR A 382 17.89 12.75 1.01
CA TYR A 382 18.85 13.86 1.09
C TYR A 382 20.12 13.47 1.81
N PHE A 383 20.02 12.73 2.92
CA PHE A 383 21.16 12.26 3.69
C PHE A 383 22.08 11.32 2.88
N ILE A 384 21.51 10.39 2.13
CA ILE A 384 22.28 9.51 1.23
C ILE A 384 23.03 10.32 0.17
N LYS A 385 22.37 11.35 -0.39
CA LYS A 385 23.01 12.26 -1.36
C LYS A 385 24.16 13.07 -0.74
N GLU A 386 23.98 13.57 0.49
CA GLU A 386 25.02 14.30 1.25
C GLU A 386 26.24 13.42 1.54
N LEU A 387 26.02 12.13 1.82
CA LEU A 387 27.07 11.15 2.00
C LEU A 387 27.77 10.74 0.70
N GLY A 388 27.27 11.19 -0.46
CA GLY A 388 27.80 10.83 -1.78
C GLY A 388 27.64 9.34 -2.12
N LEU A 389 26.66 8.66 -1.52
CA LEU A 389 26.40 7.25 -1.79
C LEU A 389 25.71 7.08 -3.13
N GLU A 390 26.18 6.09 -3.88
CA GLU A 390 25.61 5.72 -5.19
C GLU A 390 24.26 5.01 -4.98
N VAL A 391 23.22 5.49 -5.65
CA VAL A 391 21.85 4.95 -5.59
C VAL A 391 21.46 4.37 -6.94
N ASP A 392 20.78 3.22 -6.96
CA ASP A 392 20.22 2.65 -8.18
C ASP A 392 19.16 3.61 -8.77
N ALA A 393 19.34 3.98 -10.03
CA ALA A 393 18.43 4.88 -10.75
C ALA A 393 17.14 4.19 -11.23
N ASN A 394 17.04 2.88 -11.12
CA ASN A 394 15.89 2.12 -11.58
C ASN A 394 14.76 2.12 -10.54
N TRP A 395 13.74 2.94 -10.75
CA TRP A 395 12.58 3.05 -9.87
C TRP A 395 11.86 1.72 -9.61
N ASN A 396 11.92 0.74 -10.50
CA ASN A 396 11.35 -0.60 -10.27
C ASN A 396 12.05 -1.38 -9.12
N GLN A 397 13.24 -0.95 -8.71
CA GLN A 397 13.99 -1.56 -7.60
C GLN A 397 13.69 -0.92 -6.24
N TYR A 398 12.94 0.19 -6.18
CA TYR A 398 12.58 0.88 -4.94
C TYR A 398 11.53 0.10 -4.14
N ARG A 399 11.95 -1.05 -3.63
CA ARG A 399 11.15 -1.99 -2.83
C ARG A 399 11.83 -2.24 -1.51
N GLU A 400 11.04 -2.43 -0.48
CA GLU A 400 11.50 -2.63 0.90
C GLU A 400 12.32 -3.92 1.11
N GLU A 401 12.36 -4.79 0.13
CA GLU A 401 13.18 -6.01 0.15
C GLU A 401 14.53 -5.85 -0.58
N THR A 402 14.82 -4.69 -1.15
CA THR A 402 15.97 -4.48 -2.04
C THR A 402 16.83 -3.33 -1.55
N GLN A 403 18.10 -3.59 -1.25
CA GLN A 403 19.06 -2.53 -0.99
C GLN A 403 19.43 -1.82 -2.30
N ILE A 404 19.11 -0.53 -2.40
CA ILE A 404 19.25 0.25 -3.63
C ILE A 404 20.40 1.28 -3.56
N PHE A 405 21.17 1.30 -2.50
CA PHE A 405 22.38 2.09 -2.37
C PHE A 405 23.48 1.27 -1.69
N LYS A 406 24.74 1.64 -1.92
CA LYS A 406 25.89 0.96 -1.33
C LYS A 406 26.17 1.54 0.05
N ASN A 407 25.84 0.79 1.12
CA ASN A 407 26.27 1.11 2.46
C ASN A 407 27.73 0.66 2.66
N THR A 408 28.59 1.56 3.08
CA THR A 408 30.03 1.27 3.29
C THR A 408 30.32 0.60 4.63
N LEU A 409 29.46 0.80 5.63
CA LEU A 409 29.63 0.25 6.99
C LEU A 409 28.99 -1.14 7.13
N LEU A 410 27.89 -1.40 6.42
CA LEU A 410 27.18 -2.67 6.45
C LEU A 410 27.00 -3.19 5.01
N PRO A 411 27.93 -4.02 4.50
CA PRO A 411 27.84 -4.58 3.15
C PRO A 411 26.58 -5.42 2.96
N LEU A 412 26.04 -5.40 1.73
CA LEU A 412 24.83 -6.14 1.36
C LEU A 412 24.92 -7.64 1.69
N GLU A 413 26.05 -8.26 1.41
CA GLU A 413 26.27 -9.68 1.66
C GLU A 413 26.11 -10.00 3.16
N LYS A 414 26.60 -9.11 4.04
CA LYS A 414 26.45 -9.28 5.49
C LYS A 414 25.01 -9.09 5.94
N LEU A 415 24.33 -8.12 5.38
CA LEU A 415 22.92 -7.86 5.65
C LEU A 415 22.04 -9.06 5.26
N GLU A 416 22.25 -9.61 4.05
CA GLU A 416 21.53 -10.79 3.58
C GLU A 416 21.84 -12.05 4.39
N GLU A 417 23.10 -12.24 4.79
CA GLU A 417 23.51 -13.34 5.68
C GLU A 417 22.72 -13.29 6.99
N VAL A 418 22.71 -12.14 7.66
CA VAL A 418 22.02 -11.94 8.94
C VAL A 418 20.51 -12.11 8.79
N LYS A 419 19.90 -11.54 7.75
CA LYS A 419 18.46 -11.74 7.44
C LYS A 419 18.14 -13.22 7.26
N LYS A 420 18.91 -13.92 6.45
CA LYS A 420 18.70 -15.33 6.17
C LYS A 420 18.84 -16.17 7.43
N GLU A 421 19.91 -15.99 8.19
CA GLU A 421 20.13 -16.70 9.45
C GLU A 421 19.01 -16.47 10.45
N PHE A 422 18.60 -15.20 10.62
CA PHE A 422 17.50 -14.86 11.49
C PHE A 422 16.20 -15.58 11.08
N PHE A 423 15.77 -15.49 9.83
CA PHE A 423 14.51 -16.08 9.40
C PHE A 423 14.54 -17.62 9.40
N ASP A 424 15.68 -18.25 9.10
CA ASP A 424 15.86 -19.69 9.16
C ASP A 424 15.70 -20.22 10.61
N ASN A 425 16.18 -19.46 11.59
CA ASN A 425 16.05 -19.77 13.02
C ASN A 425 14.66 -19.38 13.56
N TYR A 426 14.14 -18.22 13.19
CA TYR A 426 12.90 -17.65 13.71
C TYR A 426 11.67 -18.46 13.24
N PHE A 427 11.55 -18.74 11.94
CA PHE A 427 10.48 -19.57 11.39
C PHE A 427 10.76 -21.07 11.58
N SER A 428 11.13 -21.46 12.80
CA SER A 428 11.39 -22.85 13.17
C SER A 428 10.13 -23.71 13.06
N TYR A 429 10.30 -25.05 13.03
CA TYR A 429 9.18 -25.98 13.03
C TYR A 429 8.29 -25.82 14.29
N SER A 430 8.91 -25.51 15.44
CA SER A 430 8.18 -25.20 16.66
C SER A 430 7.35 -23.91 16.55
N TYR A 431 7.85 -22.89 15.83
CA TYR A 431 7.07 -21.68 15.52
C TYR A 431 5.82 -22.05 14.70
N PHE A 432 6.00 -22.81 13.61
CA PHE A 432 4.89 -23.26 12.78
C PHE A 432 3.83 -24.00 13.60
N LEU A 433 4.22 -24.98 14.44
CA LEU A 433 3.29 -25.74 15.26
C LEU A 433 2.53 -24.84 16.24
N ARG A 434 3.23 -23.93 16.94
CA ARG A 434 2.57 -22.99 17.88
C ARG A 434 1.51 -22.14 17.19
N LYS A 435 1.81 -21.64 15.97
CA LYS A 435 0.85 -20.83 15.21
C LYS A 435 -0.28 -21.68 14.63
N LYS A 436 0.00 -22.89 14.21
CA LYS A 436 -1.01 -23.79 13.64
C LYS A 436 -2.05 -24.24 14.67
N VAL A 437 -1.67 -24.40 15.93
CA VAL A 437 -2.57 -24.76 17.04
C VAL A 437 -3.53 -23.61 17.37
N LYS A 438 -3.08 -22.38 17.28
CA LYS A 438 -3.95 -21.20 17.39
C LYS A 438 -4.85 -21.14 16.15
N ARG A 439 -6.17 -21.12 16.34
CA ARG A 439 -7.15 -21.17 15.25
C ARG A 439 -7.60 -19.80 14.76
N ASP A 440 -7.03 -18.73 15.32
CA ASP A 440 -7.34 -17.36 14.88
C ASP A 440 -6.78 -17.06 13.47
N PHE A 441 -7.41 -16.10 12.79
CA PHE A 441 -7.13 -15.79 11.38
C PHE A 441 -5.65 -15.45 11.13
N TYR A 442 -5.07 -14.53 11.90
CA TYR A 442 -3.69 -14.09 11.67
C TYR A 442 -2.65 -15.14 12.06
N SER A 443 -2.90 -15.94 13.09
CA SER A 443 -2.02 -17.06 13.43
C SER A 443 -1.96 -18.10 12.31
N GLN A 444 -3.07 -18.36 11.59
CA GLN A 444 -3.06 -19.23 10.43
C GLN A 444 -2.29 -18.63 9.25
N ILE A 445 -2.36 -17.30 9.05
CA ILE A 445 -1.54 -16.59 8.06
C ILE A 445 -0.05 -16.76 8.38
N MET A 446 0.34 -16.50 9.63
CA MET A 446 1.72 -16.63 10.10
C MET A 446 2.27 -18.05 9.98
N ALA A 447 1.44 -19.06 10.30
CA ALA A 447 1.82 -20.46 10.10
C ALA A 447 2.09 -20.78 8.63
N ARG A 448 1.26 -20.27 7.71
CA ARG A 448 1.47 -20.44 6.27
C ARG A 448 2.71 -19.71 5.77
N ALA A 449 2.95 -18.48 6.24
CA ALA A 449 4.15 -17.73 5.91
C ALA A 449 5.43 -18.48 6.33
N ALA A 450 5.47 -19.01 7.55
CA ALA A 450 6.59 -19.81 8.04
C ALA A 450 6.78 -21.12 7.24
N LEU A 451 5.69 -21.78 6.86
CA LEU A 451 5.75 -22.98 6.02
C LEU A 451 6.27 -22.65 4.62
N ASN A 452 5.81 -21.56 4.03
CA ASN A 452 6.28 -21.11 2.72
C ASN A 452 7.77 -20.80 2.76
N HIS A 453 8.24 -20.03 3.74
CA HIS A 453 9.66 -19.73 3.91
C HIS A 453 10.51 -21.01 3.91
N ARG A 454 10.11 -22.04 4.68
CA ARG A 454 10.83 -23.32 4.74
C ARG A 454 10.78 -24.11 3.44
N ILE A 455 9.63 -24.11 2.75
CA ILE A 455 9.49 -24.79 1.45
C ILE A 455 10.40 -24.13 0.41
N TRP A 456 10.42 -22.81 0.34
CA TRP A 456 11.20 -22.09 -0.66
C TRP A 456 12.71 -22.12 -0.40
N ASN A 457 13.14 -22.15 0.87
CA ASN A 457 14.55 -22.23 1.24
C ASN A 457 15.11 -23.67 1.25
N ASN A 458 14.25 -24.69 1.20
CA ASN A 458 14.67 -26.09 1.10
C ASN A 458 14.46 -26.64 -0.31
N LYS A 459 15.58 -26.94 -1.03
CA LYS A 459 15.55 -27.43 -2.41
C LYS A 459 14.67 -28.67 -2.59
N THR A 460 14.73 -29.62 -1.64
CA THR A 460 13.97 -30.88 -1.67
C THR A 460 12.47 -30.65 -1.47
N LEU A 461 12.10 -29.84 -0.47
CA LEU A 461 10.70 -29.48 -0.22
C LEU A 461 10.12 -28.67 -1.38
N ARG A 462 10.89 -27.73 -1.94
CA ARG A 462 10.48 -26.95 -3.13
C ARG A 462 10.21 -27.82 -4.34
N TRP A 463 11.08 -28.81 -4.59
CA TRP A 463 10.89 -29.77 -5.67
C TRP A 463 9.61 -30.61 -5.47
N GLY A 464 9.42 -31.16 -4.27
CA GLY A 464 8.23 -31.94 -3.90
C GLY A 464 6.94 -31.11 -4.04
N PHE A 465 6.94 -29.86 -3.57
CA PHE A 465 5.78 -28.97 -3.68
C PHE A 465 5.43 -28.63 -5.12
N LYS A 466 6.44 -28.33 -5.97
CA LYS A 466 6.24 -28.09 -7.42
C LYS A 466 5.68 -29.34 -8.12
N LYS A 467 6.05 -30.54 -7.71
CA LYS A 467 5.51 -31.79 -8.25
C LYS A 467 4.05 -31.99 -7.85
N LEU A 468 3.70 -31.73 -6.59
CA LEU A 468 2.34 -31.83 -6.07
C LEU A 468 1.40 -30.77 -6.63
N SER A 469 1.86 -29.53 -6.83
CA SER A 469 1.06 -28.47 -7.41
C SER A 469 0.68 -28.75 -8.87
N LYS A 470 1.58 -29.38 -9.65
CA LYS A 470 1.30 -29.83 -11.03
C LYS A 470 0.24 -30.94 -11.10
N LEU A 471 0.09 -31.74 -10.02
CA LEU A 471 -0.94 -32.79 -9.93
C LEU A 471 -2.33 -32.24 -9.56
N ARG A 472 -2.41 -31.02 -9.02
CA ARG A 472 -3.66 -30.36 -8.62
C ARG A 472 -4.27 -29.45 -9.68
N THR A 473 -3.60 -29.17 -10.79
CA THR A 473 -4.22 -28.50 -11.94
C THR A 473 -5.15 -29.50 -12.61
N PRO A 474 -6.47 -29.23 -12.68
CA PRO A 474 -7.37 -30.11 -13.44
C PRO A 474 -6.88 -30.11 -14.90
N LYS A 475 -6.69 -31.31 -15.46
CA LYS A 475 -6.48 -31.47 -16.89
C LYS A 475 -7.61 -30.72 -17.61
N LYS A 476 -7.30 -29.66 -18.35
CA LYS A 476 -8.26 -29.07 -19.30
C LYS A 476 -8.76 -30.22 -20.15
N SER A 477 -10.03 -30.56 -20.05
CA SER A 477 -10.68 -31.50 -20.94
C SER A 477 -10.49 -30.95 -22.37
N LYS A 478 -9.82 -31.74 -23.20
CA LYS A 478 -9.84 -31.55 -24.65
C LYS A 478 -11.27 -31.84 -25.13
N GLY A 479 -12.13 -30.85 -25.06
CA GLY A 479 -13.38 -30.81 -25.79
C GLY A 479 -13.04 -30.45 -27.22
N GLY A 480 -12.86 -31.46 -28.08
CA GLY A 480 -12.80 -31.28 -29.50
C GLY A 480 -14.19 -30.88 -30.00
N TYR A 481 -14.33 -29.70 -30.55
CA TYR A 481 -15.39 -29.41 -31.52
C TYR A 481 -14.77 -29.63 -32.88
N SER A 482 -15.20 -30.72 -33.55
CA SER A 482 -15.02 -30.97 -34.98
C SER A 482 -15.96 -30.01 -35.72
N THR A 483 -15.40 -29.09 -36.46
CA THR A 483 -16.13 -28.41 -37.55
C THR A 483 -16.14 -29.35 -38.72
N SER A 484 -17.30 -29.90 -39.04
CA SER A 484 -17.59 -30.49 -40.33
C SER A 484 -17.94 -29.37 -41.32
N GLU A 485 -17.07 -29.22 -42.32
CA GLU A 485 -17.43 -28.59 -43.59
C GLU A 485 -18.49 -29.47 -44.32
N GLN A 486 -19.50 -28.84 -44.86
CA GLN A 486 -20.41 -29.16 -45.95
C GLN A 486 -21.75 -28.48 -45.59
N ASP A 487 -22.34 -27.58 -46.31
CA ASP A 487 -22.69 -27.62 -47.74
C ASP A 487 -22.90 -26.22 -48.28
N GLN A 488 -22.47 -26.06 -49.54
CA GLN A 488 -22.88 -25.03 -50.47
C GLN A 488 -24.27 -25.33 -51.02
N GLN A 489 -24.94 -24.28 -51.55
CA GLN A 489 -26.09 -24.23 -52.48
C GLN A 489 -27.47 -24.14 -51.82
N THR A 490 -28.02 -23.00 -51.73
CA THR A 490 -28.99 -22.32 -52.67
C THR A 490 -29.21 -20.90 -52.20
#